data_b514178b0e68b1bcab6fd3882a6667c8
#
_entry.id   b514178b0e68b1bcab6fd3882a6667c8
#
_cell.length_a   1.000
_cell.length_b   1.000
_cell.length_c   1.000
_cell.angle_alpha   90.00
_cell.angle_beta   90.00
_cell.angle_gamma   90.00
#
_symmetry.space_group_name_H-M   'P 1'
#
loop_
_entity.id
_entity.type
_entity.pdbx_description
1 polymer ?
#
loop_
_entity_poly.entity_id
_entity_poly.type
_entity_poly.pdbx_seq_one_letter_code
_entity_poly.pdbx_strand_id
1 'polypeptide(L)'
;MLQGLHYAVIDEVDSVLMDEARTPLIISGEENGDSQQELMYKIAVDASRELVDKVHFNIDKVNHKVILTETGKETVYETLKELGGFWKSKIRTHELIYQALSALYLYDKDKHYLIRDGEIQIIDEHTGRIMENRKWERGLHQMIEVKEDCEISNPRKTLARISYQNFFRKYYHLCGMTGTAAEVVDELWGVYGLRVVRIPTNKKCIREQKSVEVVKTEEEKWNKIFARICEIYEGGQPVLIGSHTVLASEILSE
;
A
#
# COMPACT_ATOMS: atom_id res chain seq x y z
N MET A 1 -13.34 21.08 15.89
CA MET A 1 -12.39 20.52 16.89
C MET A 1 -13.07 19.33 17.56
N LEU A 2 -12.44 18.17 17.55
CA LEU A 2 -12.89 17.03 18.33
C LEU A 2 -12.79 17.41 19.82
N GLN A 3 -13.92 17.58 20.49
CA GLN A 3 -13.99 17.55 21.95
C GLN A 3 -13.60 16.13 22.38
N GLY A 4 -12.89 15.98 23.50
CA GLY A 4 -12.30 14.72 23.93
C GLY A 4 -13.22 13.51 23.76
N LEU A 5 -12.67 12.42 23.24
CA LEU A 5 -13.37 11.18 23.05
C LEU A 5 -13.40 10.45 24.39
N HIS A 6 -14.57 9.96 24.81
CA HIS A 6 -14.71 9.49 26.19
C HIS A 6 -14.19 8.05 26.35
N TYR A 7 -14.65 7.10 25.54
CA TYR A 7 -14.36 5.69 25.69
C TYR A 7 -14.23 4.97 24.36
N ALA A 8 -13.25 4.09 24.23
CA ALA A 8 -13.14 3.17 23.11
C ALA A 8 -12.78 1.76 23.57
N VAL A 9 -13.43 0.77 22.99
CA VAL A 9 -13.09 -0.65 23.08
C VAL A 9 -12.70 -1.11 21.70
N ILE A 10 -11.50 -1.63 21.54
CA ILE A 10 -10.96 -2.06 20.25
C ILE A 10 -10.86 -3.58 20.25
N ASP A 11 -11.51 -4.20 19.27
CA ASP A 11 -11.32 -5.62 18.99
C ASP A 11 -10.09 -5.80 18.10
N GLU A 12 -9.36 -6.91 18.26
CA GLU A 12 -8.06 -7.16 17.63
C GLU A 12 -7.10 -5.96 17.78
N VAL A 13 -6.94 -5.53 19.05
CA VAL A 13 -6.26 -4.28 19.42
C VAL A 13 -4.79 -4.21 18.97
N ASP A 14 -4.10 -5.32 18.87
CA ASP A 14 -2.74 -5.42 18.35
C ASP A 14 -2.70 -5.10 16.84
N SER A 15 -3.58 -5.68 16.05
CA SER A 15 -3.69 -5.36 14.62
C SER A 15 -4.01 -3.87 14.39
N VAL A 16 -5.01 -3.34 15.06
CA VAL A 16 -5.45 -1.94 14.87
C VAL A 16 -4.42 -0.94 15.38
N LEU A 17 -3.86 -1.14 16.59
CA LEU A 17 -2.98 -0.16 17.23
C LEU A 17 -1.50 -0.31 16.84
N MET A 18 -1.08 -1.46 16.29
CA MET A 18 0.30 -1.74 15.91
C MET A 18 0.44 -1.85 14.38
N ASP A 19 -0.20 -2.84 13.75
CA ASP A 19 0.00 -3.12 12.33
C ASP A 19 -0.57 -2.04 11.44
N GLU A 20 -1.83 -1.66 11.63
CA GLU A 20 -2.48 -0.61 10.85
C GLU A 20 -1.97 0.80 11.21
N ALA A 21 -1.42 0.97 12.41
CA ALA A 21 -0.93 2.26 12.89
C ALA A 21 0.32 2.80 12.16
N ARG A 22 0.89 2.02 11.24
CA ARG A 22 1.97 2.44 10.34
C ARG A 22 1.51 3.49 9.32
N THR A 23 0.24 3.46 8.95
CA THR A 23 -0.37 4.43 8.04
C THR A 23 -1.20 5.45 8.82
N PRO A 24 -1.13 6.75 8.49
CA PRO A 24 -1.94 7.75 9.17
C PRO A 24 -3.39 7.69 8.70
N LEU A 25 -4.31 8.18 9.54
CA LEU A 25 -5.66 8.51 9.16
C LEU A 25 -5.64 9.82 8.36
N ILE A 26 -6.19 9.80 7.16
CA ILE A 26 -6.20 10.95 6.25
C ILE A 26 -7.65 11.22 5.83
N ILE A 27 -8.05 12.48 5.93
CA ILE A 27 -9.26 12.99 5.29
C ILE A 27 -8.81 13.79 4.07
N SER A 28 -9.22 13.34 2.90
CA SER A 28 -8.96 14.05 1.64
C SER A 28 -10.26 14.59 1.06
N GLY A 29 -10.18 15.76 0.42
CA GLY A 29 -11.23 16.32 -0.42
C GLY A 29 -10.77 16.35 -1.87
N GLU A 30 -11.70 16.36 -2.78
CA GLU A 30 -11.41 16.60 -4.19
C GLU A 30 -11.11 18.10 -4.39
N GLU A 31 -10.04 18.40 -5.07
CA GLU A 31 -9.75 19.72 -5.58
C GLU A 31 -10.37 19.80 -6.98
N ASN A 32 -11.09 20.88 -7.28
CA ASN A 32 -11.60 21.06 -8.65
C ASN A 32 -10.43 20.98 -9.61
N GLY A 33 -10.49 20.04 -10.55
CA GLY A 33 -9.44 19.83 -11.55
C GLY A 33 -9.20 21.15 -12.30
N ASP A 34 -7.96 21.59 -12.30
CA ASP A 34 -7.53 22.71 -13.10
C ASP A 34 -7.00 22.14 -14.43
N SER A 35 -7.61 22.53 -15.55
CA SER A 35 -7.16 22.13 -16.89
C SER A 35 -5.66 22.39 -17.11
N GLN A 36 -5.07 23.33 -16.36
CA GLN A 36 -3.63 23.56 -16.39
C GLN A 36 -2.85 22.41 -15.73
N GLN A 37 -3.37 21.79 -14.67
CA GLN A 37 -2.70 20.66 -14.03
C GLN A 37 -2.73 19.41 -14.92
N GLU A 38 -3.84 19.15 -15.58
CA GLU A 38 -3.92 18.03 -16.55
C GLU A 38 -2.91 18.20 -17.68
N LEU A 39 -2.80 19.41 -18.21
CA LEU A 39 -1.81 19.73 -19.26
C LEU A 39 -0.38 19.52 -18.74
N MET A 40 -0.11 19.89 -17.49
CA MET A 40 1.21 19.68 -16.87
C MET A 40 1.56 18.19 -16.75
N TYR A 41 0.63 17.34 -16.38
CA TYR A 41 0.86 15.88 -16.31
C TYR A 41 1.15 15.29 -17.69
N LYS A 42 0.38 15.69 -18.71
CA LYS A 42 0.62 15.27 -20.12
C LYS A 42 2.00 15.68 -20.59
N ILE A 43 2.37 16.96 -20.42
CA ILE A 43 3.69 17.48 -20.79
C ILE A 43 4.81 16.72 -20.06
N ALA A 44 4.64 16.44 -18.77
CA ALA A 44 5.64 15.73 -17.98
C ALA A 44 5.85 14.29 -18.48
N VAL A 45 4.77 13.57 -18.77
CA VAL A 45 4.83 12.20 -19.31
C VAL A 45 5.46 12.19 -20.69
N ASP A 46 5.07 13.09 -21.58
CA ASP A 46 5.60 13.19 -22.95
C ASP A 46 7.09 13.54 -22.93
N ALA A 47 7.50 14.55 -22.18
CA ALA A 47 8.91 14.90 -22.01
C ALA A 47 9.73 13.72 -21.41
N SER A 48 9.12 12.94 -20.51
CA SER A 48 9.78 11.78 -19.91
C SER A 48 9.95 10.60 -20.88
N ARG A 49 9.08 10.47 -21.89
CA ARG A 49 9.20 9.46 -22.96
C ARG A 49 10.39 9.72 -23.89
N GLU A 50 10.82 10.98 -24.01
CA GLU A 50 11.99 11.37 -24.82
C GLU A 50 13.32 11.14 -24.10
N LEU A 51 13.31 10.87 -22.80
CA LEU A 51 14.52 10.64 -22.02
C LEU A 51 15.09 9.24 -22.25
N VAL A 52 16.42 9.14 -22.28
CA VAL A 52 17.13 7.89 -22.55
C VAL A 52 17.65 7.30 -21.24
N ASP A 53 17.33 6.01 -21.01
CA ASP A 53 17.85 5.24 -19.88
C ASP A 53 19.41 5.22 -19.88
N LYS A 54 19.99 5.24 -18.68
CA LYS A 54 21.44 5.29 -18.39
C LYS A 54 22.16 6.57 -18.84
N VAL A 55 21.51 7.43 -19.60
CA VAL A 55 22.03 8.76 -19.98
C VAL A 55 21.36 9.84 -19.13
N HIS A 56 20.05 9.92 -19.16
CA HIS A 56 19.28 10.95 -18.50
C HIS A 56 18.72 10.49 -17.13
N PHE A 57 18.53 9.20 -16.94
CA PHE A 57 18.09 8.61 -15.68
C PHE A 57 18.59 7.18 -15.52
N ASN A 58 18.55 6.66 -14.30
CA ASN A 58 18.84 5.27 -13.97
C ASN A 58 17.66 4.67 -13.21
N ILE A 59 17.34 3.40 -13.49
CA ILE A 59 16.29 2.65 -12.81
C ILE A 59 16.92 1.72 -11.78
N ASP A 60 16.65 1.95 -10.51
CA ASP A 60 16.98 1.04 -9.43
C ASP A 60 15.75 0.17 -9.12
N LYS A 61 15.69 -1.01 -9.72
CA LYS A 61 14.58 -1.96 -9.54
C LYS A 61 14.55 -2.57 -8.15
N VAL A 62 15.68 -2.66 -7.47
CA VAL A 62 15.76 -3.26 -6.12
C VAL A 62 15.11 -2.34 -5.09
N ASN A 63 15.41 -1.04 -5.18
CA ASN A 63 14.86 -0.04 -4.27
C ASN A 63 13.59 0.64 -4.82
N HIS A 64 13.09 0.19 -5.96
CA HIS A 64 11.89 0.73 -6.64
C HIS A 64 11.97 2.26 -6.82
N LYS A 65 13.08 2.74 -7.42
CA LYS A 65 13.36 4.17 -7.58
C LYS A 65 13.91 4.48 -8.98
N VAL A 66 13.57 5.68 -9.47
CA VAL A 66 14.23 6.30 -10.62
C VAL A 66 15.15 7.41 -10.11
N ILE A 67 16.33 7.53 -10.67
CA ILE A 67 17.31 8.54 -10.29
C ILE A 67 17.68 9.34 -11.55
N LEU A 68 17.31 10.62 -11.59
CA LEU A 68 17.73 11.52 -12.65
C LEU A 68 19.22 11.82 -12.52
N THR A 69 19.95 11.69 -13.64
CA THR A 69 21.35 12.14 -13.72
C THR A 69 21.43 13.67 -13.80
N GLU A 70 22.61 14.25 -13.58
CA GLU A 70 22.77 15.71 -13.74
C GLU A 70 22.45 16.15 -15.19
N THR A 71 22.91 15.37 -16.17
CA THR A 71 22.57 15.61 -17.59
C THR A 71 21.05 15.57 -17.82
N GLY A 72 20.37 14.58 -17.24
CA GLY A 72 18.90 14.48 -17.35
C GLY A 72 18.18 15.68 -16.72
N LYS A 73 18.63 16.13 -15.56
CA LYS A 73 18.07 17.30 -14.89
C LYS A 73 18.24 18.58 -15.71
N GLU A 74 19.41 18.76 -16.29
CA GLU A 74 19.69 19.92 -17.14
C GLU A 74 18.88 19.87 -18.42
N THR A 75 18.87 18.75 -19.14
CA THR A 75 18.10 18.57 -20.39
C THR A 75 16.63 18.87 -20.18
N VAL A 76 16.01 18.28 -19.16
CA VAL A 76 14.59 18.48 -18.83
C VAL A 76 14.30 19.94 -18.51
N TYR A 77 15.13 20.54 -17.67
CA TYR A 77 14.91 21.94 -17.29
C TYR A 77 15.05 22.88 -18.48
N GLU A 78 16.08 22.73 -19.30
CA GLU A 78 16.30 23.56 -20.50
C GLU A 78 15.15 23.44 -21.50
N THR A 79 14.61 22.24 -21.69
CA THR A 79 13.48 21.99 -22.59
C THR A 79 12.18 22.61 -22.08
N LEU A 80 11.88 22.47 -20.77
CA LEU A 80 10.58 22.84 -20.23
C LEU A 80 10.49 24.27 -19.68
N LYS A 81 11.60 24.91 -19.32
CA LYS A 81 11.60 26.28 -18.75
C LYS A 81 10.94 27.33 -19.66
N GLU A 82 10.99 27.13 -20.99
CA GLU A 82 10.41 28.02 -21.99
C GLU A 82 8.88 28.05 -21.94
N LEU A 83 8.25 27.02 -21.41
CA LEU A 83 6.80 26.97 -21.20
C LEU A 83 6.32 27.94 -20.10
N GLY A 84 7.26 28.49 -19.32
CA GLY A 84 6.96 29.47 -18.29
C GLY A 84 6.27 28.91 -17.06
N GLY A 85 5.72 29.79 -16.21
CA GLY A 85 4.91 29.41 -15.05
C GLY A 85 5.59 28.41 -14.11
N PHE A 86 4.96 27.27 -13.92
CA PHE A 86 5.42 26.17 -13.08
C PHE A 86 6.82 25.66 -13.46
N TRP A 87 7.12 25.58 -14.77
CA TRP A 87 8.35 25.01 -15.33
C TRP A 87 9.61 25.86 -15.09
N LYS A 88 9.47 27.10 -14.63
CA LYS A 88 10.61 27.94 -14.22
C LYS A 88 11.29 27.46 -12.95
N SER A 89 10.63 26.66 -12.13
CA SER A 89 11.19 26.11 -10.89
C SER A 89 11.89 24.78 -11.16
N LYS A 90 13.22 24.74 -11.11
CA LYS A 90 14.00 23.51 -11.26
C LYS A 90 13.52 22.37 -10.36
N ILE A 91 13.30 22.67 -9.08
CA ILE A 91 12.90 21.66 -8.09
C ILE A 91 11.56 21.03 -8.46
N ARG A 92 10.57 21.85 -8.78
CA ARG A 92 9.22 21.37 -9.15
C ARG A 92 9.22 20.59 -10.46
N THR A 93 9.96 21.06 -11.46
CA THR A 93 10.13 20.37 -12.74
C THR A 93 10.77 19.00 -12.53
N HIS A 94 11.88 18.92 -11.78
CA HIS A 94 12.53 17.64 -11.51
C HIS A 94 11.64 16.67 -10.72
N GLU A 95 10.88 17.17 -9.74
CA GLU A 95 9.95 16.34 -8.96
C GLU A 95 8.84 15.76 -9.86
N LEU A 96 8.27 16.58 -10.75
CA LEU A 96 7.23 16.14 -11.66
C LEU A 96 7.74 15.11 -12.68
N ILE A 97 8.90 15.33 -13.25
CA ILE A 97 9.55 14.39 -14.17
C ILE A 97 9.95 13.09 -13.44
N TYR A 98 10.39 13.17 -12.20
CA TYR A 98 10.64 11.97 -11.39
C TYR A 98 9.37 11.13 -11.24
N GLN A 99 8.23 11.75 -10.97
CA GLN A 99 6.94 11.05 -10.88
C GLN A 99 6.51 10.47 -12.23
N ALA A 100 6.72 11.19 -13.33
CA ALA A 100 6.40 10.72 -14.68
C ALA A 100 7.25 9.52 -15.08
N LEU A 101 8.55 9.56 -14.85
CA LEU A 101 9.45 8.42 -15.06
C LEU A 101 9.08 7.23 -14.17
N SER A 102 8.70 7.48 -12.92
CA SER A 102 8.23 6.44 -12.02
C SER A 102 6.97 5.77 -12.58
N ALA A 103 5.99 6.54 -13.04
CA ALA A 103 4.77 6.02 -13.67
C ALA A 103 5.07 5.16 -14.90
N LEU A 104 6.03 5.59 -15.74
CA LEU A 104 6.38 4.90 -16.97
C LEU A 104 7.13 3.59 -16.75
N TYR A 105 8.06 3.55 -15.78
CA TYR A 105 9.06 2.47 -15.68
C TYR A 105 8.99 1.63 -14.41
N LEU A 106 8.29 2.09 -13.35
CA LEU A 106 8.18 1.34 -12.10
C LEU A 106 6.79 0.74 -11.87
N TYR A 107 5.77 1.28 -12.52
CA TYR A 107 4.40 0.82 -12.31
C TYR A 107 3.87 0.10 -13.55
N ASP A 108 3.65 -1.20 -13.43
CA ASP A 108 3.20 -2.08 -14.50
C ASP A 108 1.72 -2.41 -14.34
N LYS A 109 1.00 -2.44 -15.46
CA LYS A 109 -0.38 -2.90 -15.53
C LYS A 109 -0.45 -4.40 -15.14
N ASP A 110 -1.56 -4.80 -14.55
CA ASP A 110 -1.87 -6.15 -14.07
C ASP A 110 -0.99 -6.65 -12.91
N LYS A 111 -0.04 -5.82 -12.47
CA LYS A 111 0.81 -6.06 -11.30
C LYS A 111 0.55 -5.05 -10.18
N HIS A 112 0.66 -3.78 -10.51
CA HIS A 112 0.50 -2.68 -9.55
C HIS A 112 -0.87 -2.01 -9.64
N TYR A 113 -1.51 -2.11 -10.80
CA TYR A 113 -2.85 -1.56 -11.07
C TYR A 113 -3.54 -2.32 -12.20
N LEU A 114 -4.85 -2.17 -12.25
CA LEU A 114 -5.68 -2.60 -13.38
C LEU A 114 -6.55 -1.42 -13.85
N ILE A 115 -7.07 -1.55 -15.07
CA ILE A 115 -8.02 -0.59 -15.63
C ILE A 115 -9.40 -1.22 -15.59
N ARG A 116 -10.32 -0.59 -14.87
CA ARG A 116 -11.71 -1.02 -14.79
C ARG A 116 -12.61 0.19 -14.99
N ASP A 117 -13.57 0.06 -15.89
CA ASP A 117 -14.53 1.12 -16.23
C ASP A 117 -13.88 2.46 -16.65
N GLY A 118 -12.66 2.38 -17.25
CA GLY A 118 -11.88 3.56 -17.66
C GLY A 118 -11.07 4.22 -16.53
N GLU A 119 -11.09 3.67 -15.31
CA GLU A 119 -10.37 4.18 -14.16
C GLU A 119 -9.23 3.24 -13.74
N ILE A 120 -8.15 3.84 -13.23
CA ILE A 120 -7.02 3.12 -12.64
C ILE A 120 -7.38 2.67 -11.22
N GLN A 121 -7.29 1.37 -10.96
CA GLN A 121 -7.48 0.78 -9.64
C GLN A 121 -6.20 0.11 -9.16
N ILE A 122 -5.76 0.47 -7.96
CA ILE A 122 -4.52 -0.04 -7.37
C ILE A 122 -4.71 -1.49 -6.93
N ILE A 123 -3.69 -2.32 -7.21
CA ILE A 123 -3.59 -3.70 -6.70
C ILE A 123 -2.60 -3.70 -5.54
N ASP A 124 -2.96 -4.32 -4.44
CA ASP A 124 -2.04 -4.62 -3.35
C ASP A 124 -1.07 -5.73 -3.77
N GLU A 125 0.22 -5.44 -3.83
CA GLU A 125 1.24 -6.37 -4.32
C GLU A 125 1.36 -7.65 -3.48
N HIS A 126 0.98 -7.60 -2.20
CA HIS A 126 1.10 -8.74 -1.30
C HIS A 126 -0.13 -9.63 -1.35
N THR A 127 -1.31 -9.05 -1.44
CA THR A 127 -2.57 -9.79 -1.38
C THR A 127 -3.20 -10.02 -2.75
N GLY A 128 -2.80 -9.25 -3.78
CA GLY A 128 -3.41 -9.24 -5.11
C GLY A 128 -4.82 -8.62 -5.13
N ARG A 129 -5.27 -8.01 -4.02
CA ARG A 129 -6.60 -7.43 -3.93
C ARG A 129 -6.64 -6.01 -4.49
N ILE A 130 -7.76 -5.68 -5.11
CA ILE A 130 -8.04 -4.31 -5.54
C ILE A 130 -8.25 -3.43 -4.31
N MET A 131 -7.54 -2.31 -4.27
CA MET A 131 -7.65 -1.32 -3.20
C MET A 131 -8.60 -0.22 -3.65
N GLU A 132 -9.89 -0.44 -3.46
CA GLU A 132 -10.92 0.55 -3.79
C GLU A 132 -10.66 1.86 -3.04
N ASN A 133 -10.90 2.98 -3.72
CA ASN A 133 -10.73 4.34 -3.17
C ASN A 133 -9.31 4.77 -2.78
N ARG A 134 -8.27 3.98 -3.07
CA ARG A 134 -6.89 4.43 -2.94
C ARG A 134 -6.37 5.03 -4.24
N LYS A 135 -5.57 6.10 -4.11
CA LYS A 135 -4.87 6.75 -5.21
C LYS A 135 -3.44 7.04 -4.76
N TRP A 136 -2.49 6.94 -5.70
CA TRP A 136 -1.12 7.40 -5.43
C TRP A 136 -1.10 8.92 -5.29
N GLU A 137 -0.23 9.38 -4.41
CA GLU A 137 -0.04 10.80 -4.12
C GLU A 137 0.87 11.51 -5.12
N ARG A 138 0.96 12.83 -5.01
CA ARG A 138 1.89 13.71 -5.73
C ARG A 138 1.79 13.66 -7.25
N GLY A 139 0.61 13.41 -7.79
CA GLY A 139 0.38 13.37 -9.23
C GLY A 139 0.75 12.06 -9.92
N LEU A 140 1.31 11.08 -9.19
CA LEU A 140 1.68 9.79 -9.75
C LEU A 140 0.46 9.06 -10.35
N HIS A 141 -0.69 9.11 -9.65
CA HIS A 141 -1.91 8.48 -10.13
C HIS A 141 -2.35 9.07 -11.47
N GLN A 142 -2.39 10.40 -11.58
CA GLN A 142 -2.74 11.11 -12.79
C GLN A 142 -1.76 10.84 -13.94
N MET A 143 -0.48 10.66 -13.64
CA MET A 143 0.51 10.31 -14.65
C MET A 143 0.36 8.87 -15.16
N ILE A 144 -0.10 7.94 -14.33
CA ILE A 144 -0.45 6.59 -14.76
C ILE A 144 -1.74 6.64 -15.59
N GLU A 145 -2.73 7.47 -15.23
CA GLU A 145 -3.92 7.71 -16.06
C GLU A 145 -3.54 8.26 -17.45
N VAL A 146 -2.59 9.21 -17.52
CA VAL A 146 -2.04 9.71 -18.79
C VAL A 146 -1.29 8.61 -19.56
N LYS A 147 -0.49 7.79 -18.88
CA LYS A 147 0.24 6.68 -19.50
C LYS A 147 -0.69 5.71 -20.20
N GLU A 148 -1.85 5.44 -19.62
CA GLU A 148 -2.83 4.45 -20.07
C GLU A 148 -3.99 5.06 -20.85
N ASP A 149 -3.90 6.35 -21.22
CA ASP A 149 -4.94 7.10 -21.94
C ASP A 149 -6.32 7.07 -21.25
N CYS A 150 -6.32 7.01 -19.90
CA CYS A 150 -7.53 7.10 -19.10
C CYS A 150 -7.94 8.56 -18.85
N GLU A 151 -9.18 8.77 -18.40
CA GLU A 151 -9.64 10.08 -17.93
C GLU A 151 -8.85 10.50 -16.68
N ILE A 152 -8.30 11.73 -16.70
CA ILE A 152 -7.47 12.22 -15.59
C ILE A 152 -8.37 12.60 -14.43
N SER A 153 -8.21 11.89 -13.33
CA SER A 153 -8.97 12.15 -12.11
C SER A 153 -8.50 13.40 -11.38
N ASN A 154 -9.42 14.06 -10.69
CA ASN A 154 -9.10 15.24 -9.88
C ASN A 154 -8.07 14.90 -8.79
N PRO A 155 -7.07 15.76 -8.57
CA PRO A 155 -6.12 15.59 -7.48
C PRO A 155 -6.84 15.66 -6.14
N ARG A 156 -6.47 14.78 -5.22
CA ARG A 156 -6.99 14.82 -3.85
C ARG A 156 -6.10 15.70 -2.98
N LYS A 157 -6.71 16.66 -2.30
CA LYS A 157 -6.03 17.48 -1.31
C LYS A 157 -6.24 16.89 0.07
N THR A 158 -5.16 16.66 0.79
CA THR A 158 -5.23 16.26 2.20
C THR A 158 -5.78 17.43 3.03
N LEU A 159 -6.99 17.28 3.54
CA LEU A 159 -7.65 18.28 4.40
C LEU A 159 -7.20 18.12 5.86
N ALA A 160 -7.04 16.90 6.33
CA ALA A 160 -6.57 16.59 7.67
C ALA A 160 -5.80 15.28 7.68
N ARG A 161 -4.79 15.21 8.55
CA ARG A 161 -3.97 14.02 8.77
C ARG A 161 -3.70 13.87 10.25
N ILE A 162 -3.87 12.65 10.78
CA ILE A 162 -3.53 12.30 12.15
C ILE A 162 -2.99 10.87 12.19
N SER A 163 -1.97 10.60 12.98
CA SER A 163 -1.53 9.23 13.20
C SER A 163 -2.52 8.47 14.10
N TYR A 164 -2.58 7.14 13.97
CA TYR A 164 -3.38 6.28 14.85
C TYR A 164 -3.05 6.53 16.32
N GLN A 165 -1.76 6.60 16.65
CA GLN A 165 -1.28 6.86 18.00
C GLN A 165 -1.86 8.16 18.57
N ASN A 166 -1.80 9.24 17.80
CA ASN A 166 -2.32 10.53 18.24
C ASN A 166 -3.85 10.57 18.28
N PHE A 167 -4.53 9.80 17.42
CA PHE A 167 -5.98 9.71 17.42
C PHE A 167 -6.48 8.95 18.63
N PHE A 168 -6.01 7.71 18.85
CA PHE A 168 -6.49 6.86 19.95
C PHE A 168 -6.10 7.39 21.33
N ARG A 169 -4.97 8.09 21.47
CA ARG A 169 -4.60 8.79 22.71
C ARG A 169 -5.51 9.95 23.10
N LYS A 170 -6.45 10.35 22.25
CA LYS A 170 -7.48 11.36 22.59
C LYS A 170 -8.63 10.76 23.40
N TYR A 171 -8.75 9.45 23.46
CA TYR A 171 -9.75 8.82 24.32
C TYR A 171 -9.30 8.85 25.79
N TYR A 172 -10.22 9.23 26.67
CA TYR A 172 -9.97 9.22 28.12
C TYR A 172 -9.82 7.79 28.65
N HIS A 173 -10.62 6.86 28.10
CA HIS A 173 -10.59 5.45 28.43
C HIS A 173 -10.42 4.66 27.13
N LEU A 174 -9.27 4.03 27.01
CA LEU A 174 -8.94 3.17 25.89
C LEU A 174 -8.73 1.75 26.44
N CYS A 175 -9.38 0.78 25.85
CA CYS A 175 -9.15 -0.63 26.13
C CYS A 175 -9.37 -1.46 24.86
N GLY A 176 -8.97 -2.72 24.89
CA GLY A 176 -9.18 -3.61 23.76
C GLY A 176 -9.07 -5.06 24.17
N MET A 177 -9.30 -5.93 23.22
CA MET A 177 -9.18 -7.37 23.35
C MET A 177 -8.51 -7.97 22.12
N THR A 178 -7.78 -9.04 22.31
CA THR A 178 -7.16 -9.83 21.24
C THR A 178 -6.67 -11.17 21.78
N GLY A 179 -6.45 -12.12 20.90
CA GLY A 179 -5.81 -13.40 21.21
C GLY A 179 -4.28 -13.37 21.21
N THR A 180 -3.64 -12.33 20.68
CA THR A 180 -2.22 -12.28 20.30
C THR A 180 -1.41 -11.15 20.94
N ALA A 181 -1.94 -10.41 21.91
CA ALA A 181 -1.27 -9.27 22.55
C ALA A 181 0.06 -9.60 23.26
N ALA A 182 0.38 -10.87 23.49
CA ALA A 182 1.57 -11.26 24.26
C ALA A 182 2.89 -10.81 23.61
N GLU A 183 2.91 -10.63 22.29
CA GLU A 183 4.10 -10.25 21.53
C GLU A 183 4.33 -8.72 21.51
N VAL A 184 3.31 -7.92 21.79
CA VAL A 184 3.31 -6.45 21.68
C VAL A 184 3.05 -5.72 23.01
N VAL A 185 3.25 -6.40 24.14
CA VAL A 185 2.98 -5.86 25.49
C VAL A 185 3.74 -4.55 25.74
N ASP A 186 5.03 -4.53 25.43
CA ASP A 186 5.89 -3.39 25.71
C ASP A 186 5.52 -2.18 24.83
N GLU A 187 5.11 -2.42 23.61
CA GLU A 187 4.67 -1.38 22.68
C GLU A 187 3.31 -0.80 23.06
N LEU A 188 2.35 -1.65 23.44
CA LEU A 188 1.05 -1.20 23.96
C LEU A 188 1.20 -0.35 25.21
N TRP A 189 2.11 -0.72 26.09
CA TRP A 189 2.42 0.07 27.27
C TRP A 189 3.15 1.37 26.93
N GLY A 190 4.20 1.30 26.12
CA GLY A 190 5.05 2.47 25.79
C GLY A 190 4.31 3.56 25.01
N VAL A 191 3.43 3.16 24.08
CA VAL A 191 2.73 4.10 23.19
C VAL A 191 1.39 4.57 23.76
N TYR A 192 0.61 3.65 24.33
CA TYR A 192 -0.78 3.93 24.73
C TYR A 192 -1.03 3.85 26.24
N GLY A 193 -0.05 3.37 27.04
CA GLY A 193 -0.21 3.14 28.48
C GLY A 193 -1.15 1.99 28.81
N LEU A 194 -1.38 1.07 27.88
CA LEU A 194 -2.28 -0.07 28.04
C LEU A 194 -1.57 -1.25 28.67
N ARG A 195 -2.13 -1.79 29.75
CA ARG A 195 -1.64 -3.02 30.37
C ARG A 195 -2.32 -4.22 29.78
N VAL A 196 -1.53 -5.22 29.39
CA VAL A 196 -2.07 -6.49 28.93
C VAL A 196 -2.32 -7.42 30.13
N VAL A 197 -3.55 -7.90 30.22
CA VAL A 197 -3.98 -8.86 31.27
C VAL A 197 -4.45 -10.12 30.56
N ARG A 198 -3.83 -11.25 30.91
CA ARG A 198 -4.20 -12.54 30.33
C ARG A 198 -5.46 -13.08 31.04
N ILE A 199 -6.52 -13.27 30.25
CA ILE A 199 -7.74 -13.93 30.72
C ILE A 199 -7.64 -15.42 30.35
N PRO A 200 -7.77 -16.34 31.33
CA PRO A 200 -7.71 -17.76 31.03
C PRO A 200 -8.91 -18.19 30.18
N THR A 201 -8.68 -19.18 29.32
CA THR A 201 -9.74 -19.75 28.49
C THR A 201 -10.78 -20.50 29.31
N ASN A 202 -12.06 -20.43 28.90
CA ASN A 202 -13.15 -21.13 29.57
C ASN A 202 -12.96 -22.65 29.60
N LYS A 203 -12.39 -23.22 28.53
CA LYS A 203 -12.07 -24.64 28.41
C LYS A 203 -10.57 -24.83 28.22
N LYS A 204 -10.04 -25.98 28.69
CA LYS A 204 -8.64 -26.34 28.45
C LYS A 204 -8.35 -26.37 26.95
N CYS A 205 -7.26 -25.73 26.58
CA CYS A 205 -6.79 -25.78 25.18
C CYS A 205 -6.35 -27.21 24.84
N ILE A 206 -6.97 -27.80 23.83
CA ILE A 206 -6.65 -29.16 23.31
C ILE A 206 -5.95 -29.07 21.95
N ARG A 207 -5.57 -27.85 21.50
CA ARG A 207 -4.86 -27.65 20.22
C ARG A 207 -3.47 -28.26 20.30
N GLU A 208 -3.17 -29.11 19.34
CA GLU A 208 -1.84 -29.70 19.15
C GLU A 208 -1.15 -29.00 17.98
N GLN A 209 0.03 -28.45 18.23
CA GLN A 209 0.86 -27.88 17.19
C GLN A 209 1.78 -28.98 16.64
N LYS A 210 1.63 -29.30 15.36
CA LYS A 210 2.50 -30.25 14.68
C LYS A 210 3.78 -29.58 14.22
N SER A 211 4.82 -30.38 14.00
CA SER A 211 6.11 -29.89 13.51
C SER A 211 5.99 -29.34 12.09
N VAL A 212 6.79 -28.31 11.81
CA VAL A 212 6.95 -27.76 10.46
C VAL A 212 7.71 -28.78 9.59
N GLU A 213 7.16 -29.10 8.43
CA GLU A 213 7.84 -29.90 7.42
C GLU A 213 8.53 -28.99 6.40
N VAL A 214 9.82 -29.24 6.16
CA VAL A 214 10.61 -28.52 5.16
C VAL A 214 10.76 -29.41 3.93
N VAL A 215 10.41 -28.89 2.77
CA VAL A 215 10.48 -29.58 1.47
C VAL A 215 11.42 -28.85 0.54
N LYS A 216 11.89 -29.53 -0.53
CA LYS A 216 12.91 -28.98 -1.43
C LYS A 216 12.32 -28.16 -2.58
N THR A 217 11.10 -28.49 -3.00
CA THR A 217 10.45 -27.84 -4.14
C THR A 217 9.04 -27.37 -3.78
N GLU A 218 8.56 -26.40 -4.53
CA GLU A 218 7.22 -25.89 -4.36
C GLU A 218 6.15 -26.93 -4.75
N GLU A 219 6.40 -27.72 -5.78
CA GLU A 219 5.52 -28.80 -6.20
C GLU A 219 5.37 -29.88 -5.10
N GLU A 220 6.47 -30.27 -4.46
CA GLU A 220 6.44 -31.20 -3.32
C GLU A 220 5.62 -30.62 -2.17
N LYS A 221 5.73 -29.31 -1.92
CA LYS A 221 4.94 -28.61 -0.91
C LYS A 221 3.44 -28.72 -1.18
N TRP A 222 3.02 -28.42 -2.40
CA TRP A 222 1.60 -28.46 -2.78
C TRP A 222 1.04 -29.89 -2.72
N ASN A 223 1.77 -30.86 -3.20
CA ASN A 223 1.36 -32.27 -3.14
C ASN A 223 1.19 -32.77 -1.70
N LYS A 224 2.08 -32.38 -0.78
CA LYS A 224 1.95 -32.73 0.64
C LYS A 224 0.77 -32.03 1.32
N ILE A 225 0.54 -30.75 1.01
CA ILE A 225 -0.60 -30.00 1.54
C ILE A 225 -1.90 -30.67 1.09
N PHE A 226 -2.04 -30.98 -0.18
CA PHE A 226 -3.22 -31.63 -0.74
C PHE A 226 -3.46 -33.01 -0.09
N ALA A 227 -2.45 -33.87 -0.04
CA ALA A 227 -2.57 -35.18 0.59
C ALA A 227 -3.02 -35.06 2.06
N ARG A 228 -2.49 -34.09 2.79
CA ARG A 228 -2.87 -33.85 4.17
C ARG A 228 -4.30 -33.34 4.34
N ILE A 229 -4.76 -32.49 3.44
CA ILE A 229 -6.14 -31.99 3.41
C ILE A 229 -7.10 -33.17 3.19
N CYS A 230 -6.84 -34.03 2.20
CA CYS A 230 -7.66 -35.21 1.91
C CYS A 230 -7.73 -36.16 3.12
N GLU A 231 -6.60 -36.49 3.75
CA GLU A 231 -6.54 -37.34 4.93
C GLU A 231 -7.42 -36.82 6.07
N ILE A 232 -7.35 -35.51 6.37
CA ILE A 232 -8.12 -34.90 7.46
C ILE A 232 -9.61 -34.84 7.10
N TYR A 233 -9.92 -34.49 5.84
CA TYR A 233 -11.29 -34.38 5.36
C TYR A 233 -12.00 -35.75 5.32
N GLU A 234 -11.33 -36.81 4.86
CA GLU A 234 -11.84 -38.17 4.87
C GLU A 234 -12.09 -38.68 6.30
N GLY A 235 -11.29 -38.19 7.27
CA GLY A 235 -11.52 -38.40 8.69
C GLY A 235 -12.73 -37.66 9.29
N GLY A 236 -13.46 -36.87 8.48
CA GLY A 236 -14.63 -36.10 8.90
C GLY A 236 -14.30 -34.84 9.72
N GLN A 237 -13.06 -34.39 9.72
CA GLN A 237 -12.62 -33.19 10.43
C GLN A 237 -12.63 -31.98 9.47
N PRO A 238 -13.23 -30.82 9.86
CA PRO A 238 -13.18 -29.62 9.06
C PRO A 238 -11.75 -29.08 8.94
N VAL A 239 -11.39 -28.58 7.77
CA VAL A 239 -10.05 -28.04 7.47
C VAL A 239 -10.17 -26.56 7.14
N LEU A 240 -9.37 -25.72 7.80
CA LEU A 240 -9.19 -24.32 7.45
C LEU A 240 -7.80 -24.13 6.84
N ILE A 241 -7.76 -23.60 5.62
CA ILE A 241 -6.53 -23.39 4.88
C ILE A 241 -6.30 -21.88 4.75
N GLY A 242 -5.13 -21.40 5.18
CA GLY A 242 -4.70 -20.02 5.00
C GLY A 242 -3.61 -19.92 3.94
N SER A 243 -3.74 -18.98 3.01
CA SER A 243 -2.71 -18.64 2.03
C SER A 243 -2.28 -17.17 2.17
N HIS A 244 -1.04 -16.85 1.75
CA HIS A 244 -0.53 -15.48 1.79
C HIS A 244 -1.00 -14.63 0.62
N THR A 245 -1.37 -15.24 -0.51
CA THR A 245 -1.77 -14.53 -1.73
C THR A 245 -3.05 -15.12 -2.31
N VAL A 246 -3.77 -14.32 -3.10
CA VAL A 246 -4.96 -14.78 -3.85
C VAL A 246 -4.56 -15.87 -4.82
N LEU A 247 -3.46 -15.72 -5.55
CA LEU A 247 -2.95 -16.74 -6.49
C LEU A 247 -2.72 -18.10 -5.81
N ALA A 248 -2.12 -18.11 -4.61
CA ALA A 248 -1.92 -19.34 -3.85
C ALA A 248 -3.25 -19.96 -3.40
N SER A 249 -4.29 -19.15 -3.14
CA SER A 249 -5.63 -19.63 -2.84
C SER A 249 -6.31 -20.23 -4.06
N GLU A 250 -6.14 -19.64 -5.23
CA GLU A 250 -6.65 -20.14 -6.51
C GLU A 250 -6.02 -21.49 -6.88
N ILE A 251 -4.68 -21.60 -6.81
CA ILE A 251 -3.95 -22.86 -7.03
C ILE A 251 -4.44 -23.99 -6.10
N LEU A 252 -4.78 -23.65 -4.85
CA LEU A 252 -5.31 -24.65 -3.91
C LEU A 252 -6.78 -25.02 -4.16
N SER A 253 -7.52 -24.19 -4.88
CA SER A 253 -8.93 -24.43 -5.22
C SER A 253 -9.10 -25.29 -6.47
N GLU A 254 -8.14 -25.30 -7.37
CA GLU A 254 -8.09 -26.18 -8.57
C GLU A 254 -7.64 -27.60 -8.21
#